data_f945f49b51b9780675a18f1df3816b70
#
_entry.id   f945f49b51b9780675a18f1df3816b70
#
_cell.length_a   1.000
_cell.length_b   1.000
_cell.length_c   1.000
_cell.angle_alpha   90.00
_cell.angle_beta   90.00
_cell.angle_gamma   90.00
#
_symmetry.space_group_name_H-M   'P 1'
#
loop_
_entity.id
_entity.type
_entity.pdbx_description
1 polymer ?
#
loop_
_entity_poly.entity_id
_entity_poly.type
_entity_poly.pdbx_seq_one_letter_code
_entity_poly.pdbx_strand_id
1 'polypeptide(L)'
;MHLMIKKTKLQRRELLAVRAASPLLATQAASALEPGIRQGKIKQSVMPQVWGDLNLGIEERCEVLAALGFAGMDLPRPEDIPVLKKYNLTPALMVGTGTSFQDGLIRPELHDKIEKATRAGIDMCVEVGCPNLIALPGERRGMSREEGADHAVEILSRIAPYAEDKGIIVCTEITNSKVASDNRTDQVFDDIHWGFDVCRRTGSPNIKVLYDMYHVQISNGDVVRTMRDNLDLICHVHVAGVPSRAEIDQSELDYRYIARQIVDMGYDGFVAQEYRPSPGRNPLISLAVGYEILTVA
;
A
#
# COMPACT_ATOMS: atom_id res chain seq x y z
N MET A 1 13.54 1.23 34.37
CA MET A 1 12.11 0.92 34.49
C MET A 1 11.22 2.15 34.65
N HIS A 2 11.63 3.18 35.41
CA HIS A 2 10.81 4.40 35.64
C HIS A 2 10.69 5.36 34.42
N LEU A 3 11.68 5.35 33.49
CA LEU A 3 11.71 6.22 32.31
C LEU A 3 10.83 5.71 31.15
N MET A 4 10.66 4.39 31.02
CA MET A 4 9.78 3.78 30.01
C MET A 4 8.29 4.03 30.30
N ILE A 5 7.89 3.98 31.58
CA ILE A 5 6.48 4.19 31.98
C ILE A 5 6.03 5.64 31.73
N LYS A 6 6.96 6.62 31.80
CA LYS A 6 6.64 8.03 31.48
C LYS A 6 6.44 8.27 29.98
N LYS A 7 7.17 7.58 29.08
CA LYS A 7 6.97 7.71 27.62
C LYS A 7 5.60 7.22 27.18
N THR A 8 5.16 6.06 27.64
CA THR A 8 3.85 5.49 27.27
C THR A 8 2.67 6.37 27.75
N LYS A 9 2.79 7.02 28.90
CA LYS A 9 1.75 7.95 29.40
C LYS A 9 1.69 9.28 28.63
N LEU A 10 2.82 9.75 28.07
CA LEU A 10 2.86 10.96 27.25
C LEU A 10 2.18 10.73 25.89
N GLN A 11 2.46 9.60 25.27
CA GLN A 11 1.88 9.20 23.98
C GLN A 11 0.37 8.92 24.05
N ARG A 12 -0.12 8.30 25.13
CA ARG A 12 -1.56 8.20 25.39
C ARG A 12 -2.23 9.57 25.58
N ARG A 13 -1.53 10.53 26.17
CA ARG A 13 -2.05 11.91 26.32
C ARG A 13 -2.07 12.65 24.98
N GLU A 14 -1.12 12.40 24.07
CA GLU A 14 -1.10 12.96 22.72
C GLU A 14 -2.19 12.35 21.84
N LEU A 15 -2.43 11.04 21.90
CA LEU A 15 -3.60 10.39 21.30
C LEU A 15 -4.92 10.95 21.83
N LEU A 16 -5.01 11.26 23.13
CA LEU A 16 -6.17 11.90 23.76
C LEU A 16 -6.26 13.39 23.41
N ALA A 17 -5.14 14.08 23.16
CA ALA A 17 -5.12 15.50 22.73
C ALA A 17 -5.53 15.66 21.26
N VAL A 18 -5.21 14.68 20.40
CA VAL A 18 -5.75 14.60 19.02
C VAL A 18 -7.28 14.51 19.04
N ARG A 19 -7.85 13.85 20.04
CA ARG A 19 -9.31 13.80 20.31
C ARG A 19 -9.91 15.15 20.72
N ALA A 20 -9.13 16.02 21.35
CA ALA A 20 -9.60 17.32 21.86
C ALA A 20 -9.45 18.48 20.87
N ALA A 21 -8.68 18.33 19.80
CA ALA A 21 -8.32 19.41 18.88
C ALA A 21 -9.36 19.68 17.77
N SER A 22 -10.37 18.82 17.61
CA SER A 22 -11.50 19.06 16.71
C SER A 22 -12.80 18.60 17.35
N PRO A 23 -13.82 19.46 17.50
CA PRO A 23 -15.13 19.05 18.03
C PRO A 23 -15.83 17.96 17.19
N LEU A 24 -15.55 17.91 15.89
CA LEU A 24 -16.01 16.86 14.99
C LEU A 24 -15.29 15.53 15.26
N LEU A 25 -13.99 15.56 15.55
CA LEU A 25 -13.19 14.41 15.94
C LEU A 25 -13.53 13.93 17.37
N ALA A 26 -13.87 14.83 18.29
CA ALA A 26 -14.21 14.49 19.66
C ALA A 26 -15.54 13.72 19.78
N THR A 27 -16.58 14.11 19.03
CA THR A 27 -17.86 13.37 18.97
C THR A 27 -17.74 12.04 18.24
N GLN A 28 -16.88 11.95 17.25
CA GLN A 28 -16.62 10.72 16.52
C GLN A 28 -15.64 9.79 17.25
N ALA A 29 -14.64 10.34 17.95
CA ALA A 29 -13.69 9.56 18.74
C ALA A 29 -14.30 8.97 20.02
N ALA A 30 -15.33 9.59 20.61
CA ALA A 30 -16.06 9.00 21.73
C ALA A 30 -16.85 7.74 21.32
N SER A 31 -17.32 7.67 20.06
CA SER A 31 -17.98 6.47 19.51
C SER A 31 -17.00 5.44 18.93
N ALA A 32 -15.73 5.78 18.72
CA ALA A 32 -14.68 4.89 18.21
C ALA A 32 -14.00 4.07 19.34
N LEU A 33 -14.38 4.26 20.60
CA LEU A 33 -13.84 3.52 21.74
C LEU A 33 -14.66 2.28 22.13
N GLU A 34 -15.80 2.08 21.51
CA GLU A 34 -16.50 0.81 21.61
C GLU A 34 -15.84 -0.17 20.60
N PRO A 35 -15.29 -1.30 21.05
CA PRO A 35 -14.76 -2.31 20.14
C PRO A 35 -15.89 -2.79 19.21
N GLY A 36 -15.83 -2.41 17.94
CA GLY A 36 -16.78 -2.88 16.92
C GLY A 36 -17.50 -1.83 16.09
N ILE A 37 -17.24 -0.54 16.26
CA ILE A 37 -17.99 0.51 15.55
C ILE A 37 -17.05 1.40 14.74
N ARG A 38 -17.03 1.19 13.47
CA ARG A 38 -16.66 1.88 12.24
C ARG A 38 -15.59 1.15 11.44
N GLN A 39 -15.90 -0.04 11.01
CA GLN A 39 -15.31 -0.49 9.76
C GLN A 39 -16.06 0.25 8.64
N GLY A 40 -15.42 1.26 8.05
CA GLY A 40 -15.85 1.76 6.75
C GLY A 40 -15.80 0.62 5.73
N LYS A 41 -16.48 0.79 4.59
CA LYS A 41 -16.51 -0.23 3.53
C LYS A 41 -15.13 -0.50 2.92
N ILE A 42 -14.15 0.40 3.11
CA ILE A 42 -12.78 0.27 2.62
C ILE A 42 -11.90 -0.38 3.69
N LYS A 43 -11.23 -1.47 3.34
CA LYS A 43 -10.17 -2.07 4.16
C LYS A 43 -8.93 -1.19 4.09
N GLN A 44 -8.66 -0.39 5.11
CA GLN A 44 -7.52 0.51 5.12
C GLN A 44 -6.28 -0.15 5.71
N SER A 45 -5.12 0.12 5.11
CA SER A 45 -3.80 -0.26 5.61
C SER A 45 -2.82 0.91 5.55
N VAL A 46 -1.59 0.71 5.98
CA VAL A 46 -0.56 1.76 6.00
C VAL A 46 0.79 1.21 5.59
N MET A 47 1.55 2.02 4.85
CA MET A 47 2.95 1.79 4.55
C MET A 47 3.86 2.30 5.69
N PRO A 48 5.08 1.75 5.84
CA PRO A 48 5.98 2.11 6.94
C PRO A 48 6.34 3.60 7.02
N GLN A 49 6.41 4.33 5.91
CA GLN A 49 6.84 5.73 5.89
C GLN A 49 5.85 6.72 6.52
N VAL A 50 4.58 6.35 6.72
CA VAL A 50 3.58 7.23 7.34
C VAL A 50 3.90 7.57 8.80
N TRP A 51 4.76 6.78 9.45
CA TRP A 51 5.18 7.03 10.83
C TRP A 51 6.19 8.18 10.96
N GLY A 52 6.81 8.63 9.84
CA GLY A 52 7.82 9.70 9.87
C GLY A 52 8.93 9.39 10.87
N ASP A 53 9.25 10.40 11.70
CA ASP A 53 10.29 10.30 12.72
C ASP A 53 9.81 9.72 14.07
N LEU A 54 8.56 9.20 14.12
CA LEU A 54 8.04 8.60 15.35
C LEU A 54 8.76 7.28 15.64
N ASN A 55 9.46 7.25 16.77
CA ASN A 55 10.13 6.05 17.25
C ASN A 55 9.14 5.16 18.05
N LEU A 56 8.18 4.57 17.34
CA LEU A 56 7.21 3.62 17.91
C LEU A 56 7.65 2.19 17.63
N GLY A 57 7.56 1.34 18.66
CA GLY A 57 7.68 -0.11 18.50
C GLY A 57 6.47 -0.69 17.75
N ILE A 58 6.61 -1.94 17.28
CA ILE A 58 5.52 -2.59 16.53
C ILE A 58 4.23 -2.71 17.34
N GLU A 59 4.34 -3.01 18.64
CA GLU A 59 3.17 -3.09 19.54
C GLU A 59 2.40 -1.77 19.58
N GLU A 60 3.12 -0.64 19.73
CA GLU A 60 2.53 0.69 19.79
C GLU A 60 1.88 1.08 18.44
N ARG A 61 2.53 0.74 17.31
CA ARG A 61 1.96 0.95 15.97
C ARG A 61 0.67 0.16 15.78
N CYS A 62 0.65 -1.11 16.15
CA CYS A 62 -0.55 -1.95 16.07
C CYS A 62 -1.67 -1.46 16.99
N GLU A 63 -1.35 -0.98 18.21
CA GLU A 63 -2.33 -0.37 19.11
C GLU A 63 -2.99 0.87 18.46
N VAL A 64 -2.20 1.75 17.84
CA VAL A 64 -2.70 2.93 17.11
C VAL A 64 -3.60 2.53 15.95
N LEU A 65 -3.16 1.60 15.11
CA LEU A 65 -3.93 1.18 13.93
C LEU A 65 -5.25 0.55 14.32
N ALA A 66 -5.25 -0.37 15.30
CA ALA A 66 -6.45 -1.01 15.80
C ALA A 66 -7.42 0.01 16.43
N ALA A 67 -6.90 0.97 17.20
CA ALA A 67 -7.71 2.03 17.81
C ALA A 67 -8.36 2.98 16.80
N LEU A 68 -7.74 3.17 15.62
CA LEU A 68 -8.30 3.96 14.53
C LEU A 68 -9.25 3.13 13.63
N GLY A 69 -9.18 1.80 13.67
CA GLY A 69 -10.03 0.92 12.87
C GLY A 69 -9.38 0.43 11.56
N PHE A 70 -8.06 0.55 11.42
CA PHE A 70 -7.36 -0.02 10.27
C PHE A 70 -7.52 -1.55 10.21
N ALA A 71 -7.55 -2.09 9.00
CA ALA A 71 -7.68 -3.52 8.76
C ALA A 71 -6.32 -4.21 8.57
N GLY A 72 -5.26 -3.46 8.27
CA GLY A 72 -3.97 -4.06 7.99
C GLY A 72 -2.77 -3.11 8.05
N MET A 73 -1.61 -3.69 7.80
CA MET A 73 -0.32 -3.01 7.65
C MET A 73 0.40 -3.59 6.44
N ASP A 74 0.98 -2.72 5.62
CA ASP A 74 1.81 -3.09 4.49
C ASP A 74 3.27 -3.26 4.93
N LEU A 75 3.95 -4.17 4.29
CA LEU A 75 5.36 -4.48 4.45
C LEU A 75 5.80 -4.66 5.91
N PRO A 76 5.03 -5.35 6.76
CA PRO A 76 5.52 -5.70 8.09
C PRO A 76 6.69 -6.68 7.94
N ARG A 77 7.60 -6.66 8.91
CA ARG A 77 8.65 -7.68 8.96
C ARG A 77 8.05 -9.02 9.42
N PRO A 78 8.58 -10.16 9.00
CA PRO A 78 8.06 -11.48 9.40
C PRO A 78 7.95 -11.64 10.94
N GLU A 79 8.91 -11.12 11.69
CA GLU A 79 8.92 -11.16 13.16
C GLU A 79 7.81 -10.31 13.80
N ASP A 80 7.23 -9.36 13.08
CA ASP A 80 6.17 -8.48 13.57
C ASP A 80 4.76 -9.12 13.41
N ILE A 81 4.63 -10.16 12.60
CA ILE A 81 3.34 -10.80 12.29
C ILE A 81 2.56 -11.29 13.52
N PRO A 82 3.19 -11.92 14.53
CA PRO A 82 2.46 -12.33 15.73
C PRO A 82 1.81 -11.15 16.46
N VAL A 83 2.47 -9.97 16.42
CA VAL A 83 1.92 -8.75 17.02
C VAL A 83 0.74 -8.21 16.21
N LEU A 84 0.83 -8.18 14.88
CA LEU A 84 -0.29 -7.79 14.02
C LEU A 84 -1.53 -8.66 14.33
N LYS A 85 -1.35 -9.98 14.37
CA LYS A 85 -2.44 -10.94 14.65
C LYS A 85 -3.11 -10.69 16.02
N LYS A 86 -2.34 -10.31 17.04
CA LYS A 86 -2.87 -9.96 18.38
C LYS A 86 -3.86 -8.78 18.32
N TYR A 87 -3.67 -7.85 17.39
CA TYR A 87 -4.52 -6.68 17.18
C TYR A 87 -5.54 -6.86 16.03
N ASN A 88 -5.71 -8.08 15.50
CA ASN A 88 -6.57 -8.40 14.34
C ASN A 88 -6.20 -7.59 13.08
N LEU A 89 -4.93 -7.25 12.91
CA LEU A 89 -4.42 -6.59 11.71
C LEU A 89 -3.90 -7.64 10.72
N THR A 90 -4.26 -7.47 9.44
CA THR A 90 -3.77 -8.32 8.35
C THR A 90 -2.45 -7.74 7.81
N PRO A 91 -1.41 -8.56 7.56
CA PRO A 91 -0.32 -8.14 6.68
C PRO A 91 -0.89 -8.01 5.26
N ALA A 92 -1.13 -6.76 4.79
CA ALA A 92 -1.90 -6.52 3.58
C ALA A 92 -1.07 -6.66 2.29
N LEU A 93 0.25 -6.45 2.41
CA LEU A 93 1.23 -6.54 1.34
C LEU A 93 2.57 -6.98 1.91
N MET A 94 3.27 -7.92 1.25
CA MET A 94 4.61 -8.36 1.64
C MET A 94 5.62 -8.15 0.50
N VAL A 95 6.91 -8.06 0.87
CA VAL A 95 8.05 -8.18 -0.05
C VAL A 95 8.56 -9.63 -0.04
N GLY A 96 9.29 -10.02 -1.09
CA GLY A 96 9.89 -11.38 -1.13
C GLY A 96 10.15 -11.91 -2.52
N THR A 97 9.87 -11.12 -3.56
CA THR A 97 10.06 -11.55 -4.96
C THR A 97 11.50 -11.49 -5.45
N GLY A 98 12.41 -10.94 -4.65
CA GLY A 98 13.80 -10.72 -5.09
C GLY A 98 13.96 -9.60 -6.11
N THR A 99 12.90 -8.84 -6.38
CA THR A 99 12.92 -7.64 -7.22
C THR A 99 13.27 -6.40 -6.41
N SER A 100 13.75 -5.37 -7.08
CA SER A 100 14.05 -4.05 -6.53
C SER A 100 13.69 -2.96 -7.53
N PHE A 101 13.84 -1.70 -7.14
CA PHE A 101 13.67 -0.59 -8.07
C PHE A 101 14.68 -0.60 -9.20
N GLN A 102 15.90 -1.10 -8.97
CA GLN A 102 16.97 -1.19 -9.96
C GLN A 102 16.84 -2.44 -10.83
N ASP A 103 16.60 -3.58 -10.21
CA ASP A 103 16.62 -4.89 -10.86
C ASP A 103 15.32 -5.65 -10.55
N GLY A 104 14.57 -5.99 -11.59
CA GLY A 104 13.25 -6.58 -11.43
C GLY A 104 12.81 -7.44 -12.62
N LEU A 105 11.51 -7.52 -12.80
CA LEU A 105 10.84 -8.42 -13.74
C LEU A 105 11.34 -8.31 -15.18
N ILE A 106 11.83 -7.13 -15.59
CA ILE A 106 12.30 -6.88 -16.96
C ILE A 106 13.74 -7.33 -17.20
N ARG A 107 14.38 -8.04 -16.26
CA ARG A 107 15.77 -8.52 -16.35
C ARG A 107 15.80 -10.03 -16.57
N PRO A 108 15.89 -10.51 -17.83
CA PRO A 108 15.88 -11.96 -18.13
C PRO A 108 16.97 -12.73 -17.40
N GLU A 109 18.14 -12.12 -17.24
CA GLU A 109 19.28 -12.69 -16.52
C GLU A 109 19.02 -12.94 -15.02
N LEU A 110 17.96 -12.36 -14.47
CA LEU A 110 17.55 -12.52 -13.08
C LEU A 110 16.31 -13.42 -12.92
N HIS A 111 15.67 -13.86 -13.99
CA HIS A 111 14.39 -14.56 -13.95
C HIS A 111 14.41 -15.81 -13.07
N ASP A 112 15.45 -16.63 -13.13
CA ASP A 112 15.55 -17.84 -12.28
C ASP A 112 15.65 -17.50 -10.80
N LYS A 113 16.39 -16.44 -10.47
CA LYS A 113 16.51 -15.94 -9.10
C LYS A 113 15.19 -15.36 -8.61
N ILE A 114 14.52 -14.57 -9.46
CA ILE A 114 13.21 -13.95 -9.15
C ILE A 114 12.15 -15.03 -8.97
N GLU A 115 12.08 -16.04 -9.85
CA GLU A 115 11.12 -17.14 -9.72
C GLU A 115 11.31 -17.87 -8.39
N LYS A 116 12.55 -18.26 -8.06
CA LYS A 116 12.85 -18.93 -6.80
C LYS A 116 12.45 -18.11 -5.58
N ALA A 117 12.79 -16.81 -5.57
CA ALA A 117 12.46 -15.91 -4.47
C ALA A 117 10.95 -15.70 -4.36
N THR A 118 10.25 -15.52 -5.49
CA THR A 118 8.81 -15.30 -5.52
C THR A 118 8.05 -16.52 -5.01
N ARG A 119 8.44 -17.74 -5.37
CA ARG A 119 7.83 -18.96 -4.83
C ARG A 119 7.97 -19.03 -3.31
N ALA A 120 9.16 -18.75 -2.77
CA ALA A 120 9.38 -18.69 -1.34
C ALA A 120 8.57 -17.55 -0.67
N GLY A 121 8.46 -16.40 -1.33
CA GLY A 121 7.61 -15.28 -0.87
C GLY A 121 6.12 -15.63 -0.86
N ILE A 122 5.63 -16.38 -1.84
CA ILE A 122 4.27 -16.90 -1.90
C ILE A 122 4.02 -17.85 -0.72
N ASP A 123 4.93 -18.78 -0.45
CA ASP A 123 4.81 -19.71 0.70
C ASP A 123 4.78 -18.93 2.02
N MET A 124 5.62 -17.92 2.19
CA MET A 124 5.59 -17.02 3.34
C MET A 124 4.24 -16.30 3.45
N CYS A 125 3.69 -15.77 2.35
CA CYS A 125 2.39 -15.11 2.34
C CYS A 125 1.27 -16.03 2.81
N VAL A 126 1.27 -17.30 2.38
CA VAL A 126 0.33 -18.33 2.88
C VAL A 126 0.47 -18.53 4.37
N GLU A 127 1.70 -18.70 4.88
CA GLU A 127 1.98 -18.92 6.31
C GLU A 127 1.48 -17.78 7.19
N VAL A 128 1.71 -16.52 6.75
CA VAL A 128 1.36 -15.35 7.55
C VAL A 128 -0.08 -14.87 7.33
N GLY A 129 -0.75 -15.33 6.26
CA GLY A 129 -2.10 -14.91 5.88
C GLY A 129 -2.11 -13.57 5.13
N CYS A 130 -1.06 -13.26 4.35
CA CYS A 130 -0.99 -12.09 3.49
C CYS A 130 -1.56 -12.39 2.11
N PRO A 131 -2.48 -11.58 1.55
CA PRO A 131 -3.04 -11.84 0.23
C PRO A 131 -2.12 -11.44 -0.93
N ASN A 132 -1.21 -10.49 -0.74
CA ASN A 132 -0.49 -9.83 -1.82
C ASN A 132 1.03 -9.84 -1.62
N LEU A 133 1.76 -10.14 -2.69
CA LEU A 133 3.22 -10.10 -2.75
C LEU A 133 3.67 -9.13 -3.84
N ILE A 134 4.42 -8.06 -3.46
CA ILE A 134 4.84 -7.03 -4.42
C ILE A 134 6.04 -7.47 -5.25
N ALA A 135 5.98 -7.18 -6.55
CA ALA A 135 7.07 -7.30 -7.50
C ALA A 135 7.30 -5.96 -8.23
N LEU A 136 8.54 -5.64 -8.51
CA LEU A 136 8.91 -4.40 -9.19
C LEU A 136 9.47 -4.68 -10.59
N PRO A 137 9.15 -3.85 -11.61
CA PRO A 137 9.67 -4.02 -12.95
C PRO A 137 11.21 -3.91 -13.05
N GLY A 138 11.81 -2.99 -12.30
CA GLY A 138 13.20 -2.58 -12.44
C GLY A 138 13.39 -1.38 -13.36
N GLU A 139 14.61 -0.86 -13.45
CA GLU A 139 14.95 0.29 -14.30
C GLU A 139 14.99 -0.11 -15.79
N ARG A 140 14.48 0.77 -16.65
CA ARG A 140 14.48 0.58 -18.13
C ARG A 140 15.88 0.43 -18.72
N ARG A 141 16.79 1.31 -18.33
CA ARG A 141 18.17 1.34 -18.87
C ARG A 141 18.17 1.33 -20.40
N GLY A 142 17.31 2.15 -21.02
CA GLY A 142 17.16 2.24 -22.47
C GLY A 142 16.30 1.15 -23.15
N MET A 143 15.79 0.16 -22.40
CA MET A 143 14.91 -0.88 -22.91
C MET A 143 13.59 -0.28 -23.44
N SER A 144 13.06 -0.81 -24.53
CA SER A 144 11.76 -0.39 -25.05
C SER A 144 10.62 -0.85 -24.14
N ARG A 145 9.43 -0.22 -24.24
CA ARG A 145 8.25 -0.63 -23.48
C ARG A 145 7.80 -2.05 -23.86
N GLU A 146 7.87 -2.37 -25.14
CA GLU A 146 7.48 -3.68 -25.67
C GLU A 146 8.42 -4.80 -25.17
N GLU A 147 9.73 -4.61 -25.33
CA GLU A 147 10.73 -5.54 -24.83
C GLU A 147 10.61 -5.79 -23.33
N GLY A 148 10.44 -4.72 -22.53
CA GLY A 148 10.25 -4.87 -21.10
C GLY A 148 8.94 -5.57 -20.73
N ALA A 149 7.87 -5.37 -21.51
CA ALA A 149 6.62 -6.10 -21.32
C ALA A 149 6.80 -7.60 -21.63
N ASP A 150 7.51 -7.93 -22.71
CA ASP A 150 7.80 -9.33 -23.07
C ASP A 150 8.56 -10.06 -21.96
N HIS A 151 9.61 -9.44 -21.41
CA HIS A 151 10.37 -10.00 -20.31
C HIS A 151 9.52 -10.13 -19.03
N ALA A 152 8.72 -9.12 -18.68
CA ALA A 152 7.86 -9.19 -17.51
C ALA A 152 6.77 -10.28 -17.64
N VAL A 153 6.17 -10.41 -18.82
CA VAL A 153 5.20 -11.47 -19.12
C VAL A 153 5.83 -12.84 -19.03
N GLU A 154 7.05 -13.02 -19.55
CA GLU A 154 7.77 -14.30 -19.48
C GLU A 154 7.90 -14.78 -18.03
N ILE A 155 8.50 -13.97 -17.15
CA ILE A 155 8.73 -14.39 -15.77
C ILE A 155 7.42 -14.53 -14.98
N LEU A 156 6.45 -13.63 -15.17
CA LEU A 156 5.18 -13.69 -14.47
C LEU A 156 4.36 -14.91 -14.92
N SER A 157 4.44 -15.33 -16.20
CA SER A 157 3.80 -16.56 -16.68
C SER A 157 4.43 -17.82 -16.07
N ARG A 158 5.72 -17.81 -15.74
CA ARG A 158 6.38 -18.93 -15.02
C ARG A 158 5.90 -19.01 -13.56
N ILE A 159 5.59 -17.88 -12.94
CA ILE A 159 5.16 -17.75 -11.54
C ILE A 159 3.66 -18.01 -11.37
N ALA A 160 2.85 -17.60 -12.33
CA ALA A 160 1.39 -17.56 -12.26
C ALA A 160 0.75 -18.88 -11.79
N PRO A 161 1.09 -20.07 -12.33
CA PRO A 161 0.46 -21.30 -11.88
C PRO A 161 0.69 -21.62 -10.40
N TYR A 162 1.85 -21.21 -9.86
CA TYR A 162 2.15 -21.40 -8.44
C TYR A 162 1.38 -20.41 -7.56
N ALA A 163 1.26 -19.16 -8.00
CA ALA A 163 0.48 -18.14 -7.33
C ALA A 163 -1.01 -18.52 -7.28
N GLU A 164 -1.56 -19.07 -8.37
CA GLU A 164 -2.93 -19.59 -8.46
C GLU A 164 -3.17 -20.77 -7.51
N ASP A 165 -2.27 -21.77 -7.51
CA ASP A 165 -2.37 -22.92 -6.60
C ASP A 165 -2.41 -22.51 -5.13
N LYS A 166 -1.68 -21.48 -4.76
CA LYS A 166 -1.58 -20.95 -3.40
C LYS A 166 -2.62 -19.87 -3.06
N GLY A 167 -3.35 -19.35 -4.04
CA GLY A 167 -4.31 -18.26 -3.85
C GLY A 167 -3.67 -16.92 -3.47
N ILE A 168 -2.38 -16.72 -3.78
CA ILE A 168 -1.66 -15.48 -3.50
C ILE A 168 -1.58 -14.65 -4.78
N ILE A 169 -1.76 -13.33 -4.66
CA ILE A 169 -1.62 -12.41 -5.77
C ILE A 169 -0.20 -11.84 -5.79
N VAL A 170 0.47 -11.98 -6.94
CA VAL A 170 1.71 -11.25 -7.22
C VAL A 170 1.33 -9.97 -7.95
N CYS A 171 1.65 -8.83 -7.34
CA CYS A 171 1.26 -7.52 -7.89
C CYS A 171 2.47 -6.66 -8.27
N THR A 172 2.35 -6.01 -9.43
CA THR A 172 3.41 -5.13 -9.93
C THR A 172 3.04 -3.68 -9.68
N GLU A 173 3.92 -2.94 -9.01
CA GLU A 173 3.77 -1.50 -8.84
C GLU A 173 4.35 -0.75 -10.02
N ILE A 174 3.56 0.18 -10.60
CA ILE A 174 3.98 1.07 -11.67
C ILE A 174 4.19 2.46 -11.07
N THR A 175 5.42 2.98 -11.20
CA THR A 175 5.82 4.24 -10.58
C THR A 175 6.00 5.34 -11.61
N ASN A 176 5.96 6.63 -11.20
CA ASN A 176 6.18 7.75 -12.11
C ASN A 176 7.69 8.02 -12.34
N SER A 177 8.03 8.58 -13.50
CA SER A 177 9.37 9.04 -13.87
C SER A 177 9.56 10.56 -13.79
N LYS A 178 8.49 11.30 -13.45
CA LYS A 178 8.49 12.78 -13.52
C LYS A 178 9.01 13.46 -12.26
N VAL A 179 8.99 12.77 -11.12
CA VAL A 179 9.40 13.33 -9.82
C VAL A 179 10.78 12.81 -9.43
N ALA A 180 11.79 13.67 -9.56
CA ALA A 180 13.20 13.33 -9.32
C ALA A 180 13.47 12.91 -7.86
N SER A 181 12.73 13.44 -6.87
CA SER A 181 12.86 13.06 -5.47
C SER A 181 12.48 11.59 -5.19
N ASP A 182 11.78 10.96 -6.11
CA ASP A 182 11.47 9.53 -6.04
C ASP A 182 12.64 8.68 -6.58
N ASN A 183 13.78 9.30 -6.95
CA ASN A 183 15.01 8.68 -7.48
C ASN A 183 14.81 7.81 -8.73
N ARG A 184 13.91 8.21 -9.65
CA ARG A 184 13.40 7.30 -10.67
C ARG A 184 13.30 7.90 -12.07
N THR A 185 14.28 8.70 -12.46
CA THR A 185 14.23 9.46 -13.72
C THR A 185 14.45 8.64 -15.01
N ASP A 186 15.03 7.45 -14.94
CA ASP A 186 15.13 6.51 -16.10
C ASP A 186 14.40 5.21 -15.81
N GLN A 187 13.45 5.31 -14.90
CA GLN A 187 12.80 4.16 -14.41
C GLN A 187 11.66 3.85 -15.24
N VAL A 188 11.43 3.06 -15.83
CA VAL A 188 10.18 2.49 -15.69
C VAL A 188 9.28 2.76 -16.81
N PHE A 189 8.60 1.89 -16.96
CA PHE A 189 7.33 1.84 -17.59
C PHE A 189 6.38 2.68 -16.71
N ASP A 190 6.55 4.01 -16.76
CA ASP A 190 5.81 5.03 -16.02
C ASP A 190 4.39 5.27 -16.58
N ASP A 191 3.75 4.20 -17.02
CA ASP A 191 2.43 4.17 -17.61
C ASP A 191 1.65 2.98 -17.03
N ILE A 192 0.61 3.28 -16.28
CA ILE A 192 -0.23 2.25 -15.67
C ILE A 192 -0.83 1.27 -16.70
N HIS A 193 -1.07 1.74 -17.94
CA HIS A 193 -1.59 0.90 -19.01
C HIS A 193 -0.59 -0.17 -19.45
N TRP A 194 0.72 0.10 -19.32
CA TRP A 194 1.76 -0.93 -19.50
C TRP A 194 1.60 -2.04 -18.45
N GLY A 195 1.38 -1.71 -17.19
CA GLY A 195 1.13 -2.69 -16.14
C GLY A 195 -0.10 -3.56 -16.40
N PHE A 196 -1.19 -2.94 -16.82
CA PHE A 196 -2.40 -3.66 -17.21
C PHE A 196 -2.18 -4.56 -18.43
N ASP A 197 -1.41 -4.12 -19.42
CA ASP A 197 -1.07 -4.94 -20.60
C ASP A 197 -0.29 -6.20 -20.18
N VAL A 198 0.74 -6.05 -19.34
CA VAL A 198 1.51 -7.18 -18.80
C VAL A 198 0.59 -8.17 -18.08
N CYS A 199 -0.32 -7.71 -17.22
CA CYS A 199 -1.26 -8.58 -16.52
C CYS A 199 -2.19 -9.32 -17.48
N ARG A 200 -2.78 -8.63 -18.47
CA ARG A 200 -3.65 -9.26 -19.47
C ARG A 200 -2.93 -10.31 -20.31
N ARG A 201 -1.71 -10.02 -20.74
CA ARG A 201 -0.90 -10.93 -21.54
C ARG A 201 -0.47 -12.16 -20.75
N THR A 202 -0.28 -12.05 -19.44
CA THR A 202 -0.02 -13.19 -18.55
C THR A 202 -1.27 -14.09 -18.44
N GLY A 203 -2.47 -13.51 -18.48
CA GLY A 203 -3.76 -14.23 -18.49
C GLY A 203 -4.12 -14.88 -17.15
N SER A 204 -3.43 -14.58 -16.08
CA SER A 204 -3.66 -15.15 -14.75
C SER A 204 -4.47 -14.22 -13.84
N PRO A 205 -5.47 -14.71 -13.12
CA PRO A 205 -6.20 -13.91 -12.13
C PRO A 205 -5.35 -13.54 -10.91
N ASN A 206 -4.20 -14.19 -10.71
CA ASN A 206 -3.30 -13.98 -9.59
C ASN A 206 -2.07 -13.11 -9.94
N ILE A 207 -2.03 -12.56 -11.15
CA ILE A 207 -1.05 -11.54 -11.57
C ILE A 207 -1.80 -10.24 -11.79
N LYS A 208 -1.55 -9.26 -10.93
CA LYS A 208 -2.30 -8.00 -10.92
C LYS A 208 -1.37 -6.79 -10.73
N VAL A 209 -1.97 -5.62 -10.71
CA VAL A 209 -1.29 -4.34 -10.48
C VAL A 209 -1.57 -3.88 -9.04
N LEU A 210 -0.54 -3.34 -8.41
CA LEU A 210 -0.68 -2.41 -7.30
C LEU A 210 -0.92 -1.02 -7.92
N TYR A 211 -2.07 -0.43 -7.65
CA TYR A 211 -2.50 0.84 -8.21
C TYR A 211 -2.18 1.99 -7.26
N ASP A 212 -1.01 2.61 -7.41
CA ASP A 212 -0.66 3.80 -6.63
C ASP A 212 -1.22 5.05 -7.30
N MET A 213 -2.27 5.63 -6.70
CA MET A 213 -2.96 6.82 -7.22
C MET A 213 -2.05 8.05 -7.33
N TYR A 214 -1.03 8.16 -6.46
CA TYR A 214 -0.04 9.22 -6.56
C TYR A 214 0.76 9.10 -7.86
N HIS A 215 1.27 7.92 -8.16
CA HIS A 215 2.05 7.69 -9.37
C HIS A 215 1.18 7.80 -10.62
N VAL A 216 -0.02 7.24 -10.61
CA VAL A 216 -0.95 7.30 -11.74
C VAL A 216 -1.38 8.73 -12.02
N GLN A 217 -1.71 9.54 -11.01
CA GLN A 217 -2.07 10.95 -11.22
C GLN A 217 -0.95 11.73 -11.90
N ILE A 218 0.29 11.53 -11.49
CA ILE A 218 1.45 12.23 -12.04
C ILE A 218 1.73 11.80 -13.49
N SER A 219 1.62 10.50 -13.78
CA SER A 219 1.99 9.94 -15.09
C SER A 219 0.87 10.07 -16.12
N ASN A 220 -0.34 9.65 -15.77
CA ASN A 220 -1.45 9.46 -16.68
C ASN A 220 -2.65 10.38 -16.40
N GLY A 221 -2.91 10.71 -15.11
CA GLY A 221 -4.14 11.35 -14.69
C GLY A 221 -5.35 10.40 -14.72
N ASP A 222 -6.57 10.97 -14.64
CA ASP A 222 -7.85 10.25 -14.78
C ASP A 222 -7.97 8.99 -13.90
N VAL A 223 -7.51 9.10 -12.66
CA VAL A 223 -7.32 7.95 -11.74
C VAL A 223 -8.59 7.15 -11.48
N VAL A 224 -9.76 7.80 -11.42
CA VAL A 224 -11.03 7.12 -11.08
C VAL A 224 -11.54 6.26 -12.22
N ARG A 225 -11.59 6.80 -13.45
CA ARG A 225 -12.04 6.05 -14.62
C ARG A 225 -11.06 4.94 -14.97
N THR A 226 -9.76 5.23 -14.93
CA THR A 226 -8.71 4.22 -15.17
C THR A 226 -8.84 3.05 -14.20
N MET A 227 -9.07 3.32 -12.92
CA MET A 227 -9.32 2.27 -11.92
C MET A 227 -10.58 1.47 -12.22
N ARG A 228 -11.69 2.15 -12.53
CA ARG A 228 -12.98 1.52 -12.82
C ARG A 228 -12.90 0.57 -14.01
N ASP A 229 -12.28 1.03 -15.09
CA ASP A 229 -12.20 0.29 -16.35
C ASP A 229 -11.26 -0.93 -16.30
N ASN A 230 -10.44 -1.03 -15.23
CA ASN A 230 -9.45 -2.09 -15.05
C ASN A 230 -9.52 -2.72 -13.64
N LEU A 231 -10.68 -2.67 -12.99
CA LEU A 231 -10.84 -3.07 -11.59
C LEU A 231 -10.44 -4.52 -11.32
N ASP A 232 -10.71 -5.41 -12.26
CA ASP A 232 -10.37 -6.84 -12.22
C ASP A 232 -8.85 -7.11 -12.19
N LEU A 233 -8.05 -6.14 -12.65
CA LEU A 233 -6.60 -6.21 -12.69
C LEU A 233 -5.93 -5.53 -11.48
N ILE A 234 -6.69 -4.98 -10.53
CA ILE A 234 -6.15 -4.25 -9.38
C ILE A 234 -6.39 -5.05 -8.11
N CYS A 235 -5.34 -5.32 -7.34
CA CYS A 235 -5.45 -6.05 -6.08
C CYS A 235 -5.15 -5.21 -4.84
N HIS A 236 -4.37 -4.15 -4.99
CA HIS A 236 -3.94 -3.30 -3.90
C HIS A 236 -3.89 -1.84 -4.38
N VAL A 237 -4.21 -0.91 -3.51
CA VAL A 237 -4.24 0.53 -3.84
C VAL A 237 -3.38 1.29 -2.85
N HIS A 238 -2.50 2.17 -3.36
CA HIS A 238 -1.78 3.14 -2.55
C HIS A 238 -2.33 4.54 -2.78
N VAL A 239 -2.31 5.37 -1.72
CA VAL A 239 -2.75 6.77 -1.76
C VAL A 239 -1.76 7.69 -1.06
N ALA A 240 -1.43 8.80 -1.70
CA ALA A 240 -0.65 9.88 -1.13
C ALA A 240 -1.06 11.22 -1.76
N GLY A 241 -0.76 12.33 -1.10
CA GLY A 241 -1.09 13.67 -1.60
C GLY A 241 -0.25 14.06 -2.81
N VAL A 242 -0.88 14.47 -3.90
CA VAL A 242 -0.22 15.00 -5.09
C VAL A 242 -0.22 16.53 -4.99
N PRO A 243 0.89 17.23 -5.31
CA PRO A 243 2.11 16.72 -5.94
C PRO A 243 3.22 16.30 -4.97
N SER A 244 3.10 16.52 -3.67
CA SER A 244 4.20 16.47 -2.71
C SER A 244 4.48 15.08 -2.11
N ARG A 245 3.66 14.06 -2.41
CA ARG A 245 3.64 12.75 -1.76
C ARG A 245 3.48 12.86 -0.22
N ALA A 246 2.80 13.93 0.21
CA ALA A 246 2.44 14.19 1.61
C ALA A 246 1.05 13.63 1.92
N GLU A 247 0.43 14.14 2.98
CA GLU A 247 -0.90 13.74 3.45
C GLU A 247 -1.99 13.94 2.38
N ILE A 248 -2.96 13.04 2.36
CA ILE A 248 -4.04 13.03 1.36
C ILE A 248 -5.06 14.18 1.51
N ASP A 249 -5.11 14.85 2.66
CA ASP A 249 -5.92 16.06 2.88
C ASP A 249 -5.27 17.33 2.27
N GLN A 250 -4.05 17.24 1.77
CA GLN A 250 -3.31 18.30 1.10
C GLN A 250 -2.99 17.93 -0.36
N SER A 251 -3.95 17.30 -1.02
CA SER A 251 -3.81 16.79 -2.37
C SER A 251 -4.65 17.61 -3.35
N GLU A 252 -4.20 17.68 -4.61
CA GLU A 252 -5.04 18.14 -5.73
C GLU A 252 -6.17 17.15 -6.06
N LEU A 253 -6.08 15.89 -5.56
CA LEU A 253 -7.13 14.89 -5.67
C LEU A 253 -8.10 14.99 -4.51
N ASP A 254 -9.41 15.01 -4.79
CA ASP A 254 -10.44 14.87 -3.73
C ASP A 254 -10.57 13.40 -3.31
N TYR A 255 -9.79 13.00 -2.30
CA TYR A 255 -9.82 11.63 -1.79
C TYR A 255 -11.14 11.24 -1.10
N ARG A 256 -11.97 12.19 -0.66
CA ARG A 256 -13.32 11.88 -0.16
C ARG A 256 -14.25 11.46 -1.31
N TYR A 257 -14.14 12.12 -2.45
CA TYR A 257 -14.85 11.70 -3.67
C TYR A 257 -14.34 10.34 -4.15
N ILE A 258 -13.02 10.18 -4.23
CA ILE A 258 -12.37 8.93 -4.68
C ILE A 258 -12.76 7.74 -3.78
N ALA A 259 -12.79 7.92 -2.46
CA ALA A 259 -13.20 6.87 -1.52
C ALA A 259 -14.64 6.38 -1.80
N ARG A 260 -15.57 7.30 -2.07
CA ARG A 260 -16.94 6.92 -2.49
C ARG A 260 -16.92 6.13 -3.79
N GLN A 261 -16.13 6.56 -4.78
CA GLN A 261 -16.03 5.85 -6.06
C GLN A 261 -15.42 4.45 -5.90
N ILE A 262 -14.42 4.26 -5.03
CA ILE A 262 -13.84 2.95 -4.71
C ILE A 262 -14.92 2.00 -4.17
N VAL A 263 -15.77 2.49 -3.26
CA VAL A 263 -16.89 1.72 -2.71
C VAL A 263 -17.94 1.42 -3.79
N ASP A 264 -18.31 2.43 -4.60
CA ASP A 264 -19.33 2.28 -5.66
C ASP A 264 -18.89 1.30 -6.76
N MET A 265 -17.58 1.18 -7.01
CA MET A 265 -17.01 0.18 -7.93
C MET A 265 -17.07 -1.25 -7.36
N GLY A 266 -17.29 -1.43 -6.06
CA GLY A 266 -17.22 -2.73 -5.40
C GLY A 266 -15.80 -3.24 -5.17
N TYR A 267 -14.79 -2.35 -5.11
CA TYR A 267 -13.43 -2.75 -4.77
C TYR A 267 -13.36 -3.26 -3.33
N ASP A 268 -12.82 -4.46 -3.14
CA ASP A 268 -12.76 -5.16 -1.85
C ASP A 268 -11.34 -5.42 -1.32
N GLY A 269 -10.32 -4.94 -2.06
CA GLY A 269 -8.92 -4.99 -1.64
C GLY A 269 -8.56 -3.94 -0.58
N PHE A 270 -7.27 -3.87 -0.25
CA PHE A 270 -6.77 -2.87 0.69
C PHE A 270 -6.46 -1.54 -0.02
N VAL A 271 -6.72 -0.44 0.70
CA VAL A 271 -6.27 0.91 0.35
C VAL A 271 -5.29 1.38 1.42
N ALA A 272 -4.03 1.52 1.06
CA ALA A 272 -2.96 1.87 1.97
C ALA A 272 -2.57 3.34 1.87
N GLN A 273 -2.42 4.00 3.01
CA GLN A 273 -1.81 5.32 3.08
C GLN A 273 -0.30 5.19 2.89
N GLU A 274 0.26 5.85 1.86
CA GLU A 274 1.67 5.77 1.51
C GLU A 274 2.34 7.16 1.38
N TYR A 275 1.98 8.08 2.19
CA TYR A 275 2.58 9.41 2.19
C TYR A 275 3.77 9.52 3.15
N ARG A 276 4.54 10.62 2.99
CA ARG A 276 5.53 11.08 3.98
C ARG A 276 4.92 12.25 4.75
N PRO A 277 4.90 12.19 6.11
CA PRO A 277 4.35 13.29 6.90
C PRO A 277 5.05 14.61 6.60
N SER A 278 4.26 15.68 6.44
CA SER A 278 4.75 17.04 6.21
C SER A 278 5.60 17.51 7.39
N PRO A 279 6.67 18.29 7.15
CA PRO A 279 7.48 18.85 8.22
C PRO A 279 6.63 19.60 9.26
N GLY A 280 6.83 19.28 10.54
CA GLY A 280 6.11 19.91 11.64
C GLY A 280 4.69 19.41 11.90
N ARG A 281 4.17 18.52 11.08
CA ARG A 281 2.87 17.88 11.31
C ARG A 281 3.06 16.58 12.12
N ASN A 282 2.17 16.38 13.11
CA ASN A 282 2.21 15.16 13.90
C ASN A 282 1.71 13.97 13.06
N PRO A 283 2.53 12.92 12.85
CA PRO A 283 2.16 11.77 12.01
C PRO A 283 0.90 11.03 12.49
N LEU A 284 0.62 11.00 13.80
CA LEU A 284 -0.60 10.37 14.33
C LEU A 284 -1.86 11.15 13.95
N ILE A 285 -1.77 12.48 13.88
CA ILE A 285 -2.88 13.33 13.40
C ILE A 285 -3.06 13.10 11.90
N SER A 286 -1.98 13.09 11.13
CA SER A 286 -2.01 12.82 9.70
C SER A 286 -2.68 11.48 9.39
N LEU A 287 -2.30 10.45 10.14
CA LEU A 287 -2.84 9.10 10.00
C LEU A 287 -4.36 9.05 10.30
N ALA A 288 -4.79 9.68 11.39
CA ALA A 288 -6.19 9.73 11.77
C ALA A 288 -7.06 10.51 10.77
N VAL A 289 -6.55 11.64 10.26
CA VAL A 289 -7.24 12.44 9.23
C VAL A 289 -7.36 11.65 7.93
N GLY A 290 -6.28 10.99 7.50
CA GLY A 290 -6.29 10.13 6.31
C GLY A 290 -7.28 8.97 6.44
N TYR A 291 -7.33 8.33 7.62
CA TYR A 291 -8.30 7.28 7.90
C TYR A 291 -9.75 7.78 7.77
N GLU A 292 -10.05 8.95 8.33
CA GLU A 292 -11.39 9.56 8.25
C GLU A 292 -11.78 9.90 6.80
N ILE A 293 -10.84 10.44 6.00
CA ILE A 293 -11.08 10.78 4.60
C ILE A 293 -11.48 9.55 3.79
N LEU A 294 -10.83 8.42 4.03
CA LEU A 294 -11.11 7.17 3.31
C LEU A 294 -12.25 6.36 3.93
N THR A 295 -12.81 6.78 5.07
CA THR A 295 -13.93 6.07 5.69
C THR A 295 -15.24 6.47 4.99
N VAL A 296 -15.85 5.48 4.32
CA VAL A 296 -17.18 5.59 3.69
C VAL A 296 -18.14 4.70 4.46
N ALA A 297 -19.25 5.26 4.90
CA ALA A 297 -20.29 4.58 5.68
C ALA A 297 -21.10 3.58 4.84
#